data_9a7db761cf6d5e115213887d87a00da2
#
_entry.id   9a7db761cf6d5e115213887d87a00da2
#
_cell.length_a   1.000
_cell.length_b   1.000
_cell.length_c   1.000
_cell.angle_alpha   90.00
_cell.angle_beta   90.00
_cell.angle_gamma   90.00
#
_symmetry.space_group_name_H-M   'P 1'
#
loop_
_entity.id
_entity.type
_entity.pdbx_description
1 polymer ?
#
loop_
_entity_poly.entity_id
_entity_poly.type
_entity_poly.pdbx_seq_one_letter_code
_entity_poly.pdbx_strand_id
1 'polypeptide(L)'
;MNTRFACSLITLLGVLTLKPAAYATFHLMQIEQIIGSVAGDMTAQAIQLRMRAAGENFVSGGKLVVFDAAGLNPITIVDPVTNVANGAVGDHVLIASATFPSHTTPMAVPDFTMANPIPASYFAAGSLCWESNAGTIFWRLSWGGAAYTGSNLGNTANDLDGNFGPPFGGAIPSSCASALQFQGSATDFSTNNAADYLLIGSPIVFFNNAGANFTVIPPPPTVTITAPDPSASEVPATDTGKFRITRMGCTDSDLSVFDTIGGTATNGVDYQRLRGNATIRSGRPSVTITLRPIDDTISEPDETAILTLSPNANYIIGSPSTATVTIHSNE
;
A
#
# COMPACT_ATOMS: atom_id res chain seq x y z
N MET A 1 -33.80 -27.16 86.33
CA MET A 1 -34.28 -26.73 85.00
C MET A 1 -33.06 -26.08 84.30
N ASN A 2 -32.25 -26.90 83.57
CA ASN A 2 -30.99 -26.47 83.00
C ASN A 2 -31.15 -26.38 81.46
N THR A 3 -31.18 -25.19 80.96
CA THR A 3 -31.24 -24.89 79.51
C THR A 3 -29.80 -24.75 78.98
N ARG A 4 -29.32 -25.71 78.19
CA ARG A 4 -28.03 -25.62 77.47
C ARG A 4 -28.24 -24.93 76.16
N PHE A 5 -27.54 -23.81 75.98
CA PHE A 5 -27.42 -23.13 74.70
C PHE A 5 -26.31 -23.81 73.88
N ALA A 6 -26.67 -24.38 72.72
CA ALA A 6 -25.69 -24.87 71.76
C ALA A 6 -25.31 -23.75 70.85
N CYS A 7 -24.02 -23.37 70.82
CA CYS A 7 -23.46 -22.39 69.88
C CYS A 7 -23.03 -23.15 68.64
N SER A 8 -23.76 -22.91 67.51
CA SER A 8 -23.41 -23.49 66.20
C SER A 8 -22.35 -22.61 65.55
N LEU A 9 -21.16 -23.11 65.40
CA LEU A 9 -20.04 -22.47 64.70
C LEU A 9 -20.23 -22.74 63.19
N ILE A 10 -20.66 -21.73 62.40
CA ILE A 10 -20.73 -21.78 60.94
C ILE A 10 -19.33 -21.45 60.42
N THR A 11 -18.59 -22.47 59.95
CA THR A 11 -17.30 -22.32 59.28
C THR A 11 -17.59 -21.91 57.82
N LEU A 12 -17.38 -20.66 57.50
CA LEU A 12 -17.48 -20.14 56.10
C LEU A 12 -16.22 -20.59 55.35
N LEU A 13 -16.35 -21.65 54.55
CA LEU A 13 -15.28 -22.15 53.65
C LEU A 13 -15.22 -21.23 52.44
N GLY A 14 -14.35 -20.21 52.47
CA GLY A 14 -14.10 -19.36 51.30
C GLY A 14 -13.42 -20.19 50.20
N VAL A 15 -14.16 -20.44 49.13
CA VAL A 15 -13.59 -21.02 47.89
C VAL A 15 -12.75 -19.93 47.23
N LEU A 16 -11.43 -20.00 47.42
CA LEU A 16 -10.46 -19.17 46.70
C LEU A 16 -10.42 -19.70 45.27
N THR A 17 -11.18 -19.08 44.38
CA THR A 17 -11.07 -19.33 42.92
C THR A 17 -9.73 -18.76 42.45
N LEU A 18 -8.70 -19.60 42.41
CA LEU A 18 -7.48 -19.30 41.68
C LEU A 18 -7.88 -19.07 40.19
N LYS A 19 -7.88 -17.80 39.75
CA LYS A 19 -7.93 -17.55 38.31
C LYS A 19 -6.69 -18.21 37.70
N PRO A 20 -6.83 -19.07 36.68
CA PRO A 20 -5.65 -19.57 35.98
C PRO A 20 -4.82 -18.37 35.53
N ALA A 21 -3.53 -18.41 35.85
CA ALA A 21 -2.59 -17.45 35.30
C ALA A 21 -2.74 -17.51 33.77
N ALA A 22 -3.10 -16.41 33.14
CA ALA A 22 -3.06 -16.32 31.71
C ALA A 22 -1.59 -16.49 31.31
N TYR A 23 -1.24 -17.63 30.75
CA TYR A 23 0.08 -17.83 30.18
C TYR A 23 0.16 -16.87 29.00
N ALA A 24 1.16 -15.99 29.01
CA ALA A 24 1.47 -15.16 27.86
C ALA A 24 1.77 -16.08 26.66
N THR A 25 1.19 -15.78 25.53
CA THR A 25 1.17 -16.63 24.33
C THR A 25 1.46 -15.80 23.08
N PHE A 26 1.34 -16.38 21.91
CA PHE A 26 1.58 -15.75 20.61
C PHE A 26 0.62 -16.25 19.53
N HIS A 27 -0.37 -17.05 19.88
CA HIS A 27 -1.20 -17.77 18.91
C HIS A 27 -2.47 -17.02 18.53
N LEU A 28 -2.95 -16.06 19.35
CA LEU A 28 -4.12 -15.25 19.05
C LEU A 28 -3.70 -13.92 18.39
N MET A 29 -3.10 -14.04 17.20
CA MET A 29 -2.62 -12.92 16.40
C MET A 29 -3.38 -12.88 15.07
N GLN A 30 -3.68 -11.68 14.59
CA GLN A 30 -4.18 -11.42 13.23
C GLN A 30 -3.03 -10.96 12.34
N ILE A 31 -2.99 -11.36 11.07
CA ILE A 31 -2.25 -10.62 10.04
C ILE A 31 -3.17 -9.46 9.66
N GLU A 32 -2.93 -8.28 10.23
CA GLU A 32 -3.84 -7.16 10.07
C GLU A 32 -3.64 -6.42 8.76
N GLN A 33 -2.38 -6.18 8.36
CA GLN A 33 -2.09 -5.37 7.20
C GLN A 33 -0.80 -5.82 6.52
N ILE A 34 -0.80 -5.76 5.17
CA ILE A 34 0.37 -6.08 4.35
C ILE A 34 0.49 -5.11 3.17
N ILE A 35 1.73 -4.68 2.91
CA ILE A 35 2.12 -3.98 1.70
C ILE A 35 3.29 -4.72 1.04
N GLY A 36 3.13 -5.08 -0.23
CA GLY A 36 4.12 -5.84 -1.01
C GLY A 36 5.20 -4.95 -1.62
N SER A 37 4.89 -3.70 -1.93
CA SER A 37 5.89 -2.69 -2.32
C SER A 37 5.32 -1.28 -2.18
N VAL A 38 6.19 -0.27 -2.09
CA VAL A 38 5.81 1.14 -2.13
C VAL A 38 6.21 1.71 -3.47
N ALA A 39 5.21 2.18 -4.27
CA ALA A 39 5.42 2.80 -5.58
C ALA A 39 6.27 1.95 -6.56
N GLY A 40 6.17 0.61 -6.46
CA GLY A 40 6.93 -0.33 -7.28
C GLY A 40 8.32 -0.68 -6.73
N ASP A 41 8.76 -0.09 -5.62
CA ASP A 41 9.96 -0.53 -4.91
C ASP A 41 9.65 -1.83 -4.15
N MET A 42 9.93 -2.97 -4.76
CA MET A 42 9.68 -4.31 -4.22
C MET A 42 10.57 -4.65 -3.02
N THR A 43 11.54 -3.81 -2.68
CA THR A 43 12.35 -3.97 -1.47
C THR A 43 11.69 -3.31 -0.26
N ALA A 44 10.72 -2.40 -0.47
CA ALA A 44 10.00 -1.69 0.59
C ALA A 44 8.69 -2.39 0.94
N GLN A 45 8.74 -3.31 1.91
CA GLN A 45 7.64 -4.17 2.34
C GLN A 45 7.38 -4.03 3.84
N ALA A 46 6.12 -4.18 4.24
CA ALA A 46 5.73 -4.24 5.65
C ALA A 46 4.55 -5.17 5.89
N ILE A 47 4.55 -5.80 7.06
CA ILE A 47 3.49 -6.65 7.59
C ILE A 47 3.22 -6.18 9.03
N GLN A 48 1.95 -5.99 9.36
CA GLN A 48 1.51 -5.68 10.71
C GLN A 48 0.69 -6.82 11.25
N LEU A 49 1.10 -7.33 12.40
CA LEU A 49 0.30 -8.23 13.21
C LEU A 49 -0.47 -7.42 14.26
N ARG A 50 -1.64 -7.92 14.69
CA ARG A 50 -2.43 -7.35 15.78
C ARG A 50 -2.84 -8.43 16.76
N MET A 51 -2.72 -8.15 18.06
CA MET A 51 -3.05 -9.07 19.14
C MET A 51 -4.56 -9.15 19.37
N ARG A 52 -5.14 -10.36 19.31
CA ARG A 52 -6.57 -10.60 19.57
C ARG A 52 -6.90 -10.75 21.05
N ALA A 53 -5.94 -11.09 21.86
CA ALA A 53 -6.10 -11.25 23.30
C ALA A 53 -4.94 -10.59 24.06
N ALA A 54 -5.15 -10.34 25.35
CA ALA A 54 -4.07 -9.86 26.20
C ALA A 54 -3.04 -10.97 26.45
N GLY A 55 -1.75 -10.59 26.46
CA GLY A 55 -0.64 -11.51 26.74
C GLY A 55 -0.08 -12.21 25.50
N GLU A 56 -0.46 -11.81 24.27
CA GLU A 56 0.03 -12.41 23.02
C GLU A 56 1.39 -11.85 22.56
N ASN A 57 2.14 -11.23 23.46
CA ASN A 57 3.42 -10.57 23.18
C ASN A 57 4.65 -11.50 23.16
N PHE A 58 4.47 -12.82 23.38
CA PHE A 58 5.55 -13.81 23.36
C PHE A 58 5.84 -14.32 21.94
N VAL A 59 6.00 -13.38 21.03
CA VAL A 59 6.13 -13.61 19.57
C VAL A 59 7.33 -14.47 19.16
N SER A 60 8.32 -14.66 20.05
CA SER A 60 9.45 -15.59 19.81
C SER A 60 9.03 -17.08 19.74
N GLY A 61 7.78 -17.40 20.06
CA GLY A 61 7.22 -18.73 19.85
C GLY A 61 6.69 -18.99 18.45
N GLY A 62 6.59 -17.95 17.63
CA GLY A 62 6.03 -17.98 16.26
C GLY A 62 6.95 -17.37 15.22
N LYS A 63 6.58 -17.57 13.95
CA LYS A 63 7.26 -17.02 12.79
C LYS A 63 6.27 -16.68 11.69
N LEU A 64 6.66 -15.78 10.78
CA LEU A 64 5.94 -15.51 9.54
C LEU A 64 6.60 -16.27 8.38
N VAL A 65 5.79 -17.03 7.65
CA VAL A 65 6.23 -17.79 6.48
C VAL A 65 5.32 -17.48 5.30
N VAL A 66 5.92 -17.18 4.15
CA VAL A 66 5.20 -16.98 2.88
C VAL A 66 5.35 -18.22 1.99
N PHE A 67 4.30 -18.54 1.25
CA PHE A 67 4.22 -19.65 0.31
C PHE A 67 3.81 -19.13 -1.08
N ASP A 68 4.22 -19.83 -2.13
CA ASP A 68 3.84 -19.53 -3.52
C ASP A 68 2.36 -19.81 -3.81
N ALA A 69 1.94 -19.60 -5.07
CA ALA A 69 0.57 -19.83 -5.54
C ALA A 69 0.06 -21.26 -5.33
N ALA A 70 0.94 -22.25 -5.29
CA ALA A 70 0.61 -23.65 -5.05
C ALA A 70 0.63 -24.02 -3.55
N GLY A 71 0.94 -23.05 -2.67
CA GLY A 71 1.12 -23.31 -1.24
C GLY A 71 2.41 -24.09 -0.93
N LEU A 72 3.40 -24.01 -1.82
CA LEU A 72 4.70 -24.66 -1.74
C LEU A 72 5.82 -23.63 -1.57
N ASN A 73 7.07 -24.09 -1.59
CA ASN A 73 8.28 -23.26 -1.56
C ASN A 73 8.25 -22.21 -0.41
N PRO A 74 8.17 -22.66 0.86
CA PRO A 74 8.10 -21.77 2.03
C PRO A 74 9.36 -20.91 2.17
N ILE A 75 9.16 -19.62 2.47
CA ILE A 75 10.22 -18.67 2.81
C ILE A 75 9.88 -18.04 4.15
N THR A 76 10.77 -18.16 5.11
CA THR A 76 10.63 -17.49 6.41
C THR A 76 10.92 -15.99 6.24
N ILE A 77 9.90 -15.16 6.46
CA ILE A 77 9.99 -13.69 6.41
C ILE A 77 10.69 -13.17 7.66
N VAL A 78 10.24 -13.66 8.82
CA VAL A 78 10.83 -13.35 10.13
C VAL A 78 10.62 -14.52 11.08
N ASP A 79 11.64 -14.78 11.89
CA ASP A 79 11.61 -15.70 13.04
C ASP A 79 12.08 -14.90 14.27
N PRO A 80 11.14 -14.30 15.03
CA PRO A 80 11.49 -13.48 16.19
C PRO A 80 12.24 -14.26 17.25
N VAL A 81 13.42 -13.78 17.63
CA VAL A 81 14.22 -14.39 18.72
C VAL A 81 13.98 -13.73 20.07
N THR A 82 13.22 -12.62 20.09
CA THR A 82 12.84 -11.88 21.29
C THR A 82 11.34 -11.61 21.29
N ASN A 83 10.79 -11.34 22.47
CA ASN A 83 9.41 -10.93 22.62
C ASN A 83 9.27 -9.41 22.52
N VAL A 84 8.05 -8.93 22.25
CA VAL A 84 7.72 -7.51 22.32
C VAL A 84 7.21 -7.13 23.72
N ALA A 85 7.27 -5.83 24.06
CA ALA A 85 7.00 -5.38 25.42
C ALA A 85 5.50 -5.30 25.74
N ASN A 86 4.69 -4.76 24.81
CA ASN A 86 3.28 -4.50 25.03
C ASN A 86 2.44 -5.68 24.54
N GLY A 87 1.45 -6.06 25.34
CA GLY A 87 0.64 -7.26 25.10
C GLY A 87 -0.84 -7.04 25.40
N ALA A 88 -1.37 -5.83 25.20
CA ALA A 88 -2.81 -5.59 25.32
C ALA A 88 -3.55 -6.05 24.05
N VAL A 89 -4.86 -6.28 24.17
CA VAL A 89 -5.72 -6.48 23.00
C VAL A 89 -5.62 -5.27 22.06
N GLY A 90 -5.35 -5.53 20.80
CA GLY A 90 -5.17 -4.49 19.80
C GLY A 90 -3.74 -3.96 19.65
N ASP A 91 -2.81 -4.34 20.52
CA ASP A 91 -1.39 -4.01 20.32
C ASP A 91 -0.85 -4.65 19.04
N HIS A 92 0.08 -3.93 18.41
CA HIS A 92 0.61 -4.29 17.10
C HIS A 92 2.04 -4.82 17.18
N VAL A 93 2.45 -5.53 16.14
CA VAL A 93 3.85 -5.87 15.86
C VAL A 93 4.14 -5.52 14.42
N LEU A 94 5.07 -4.60 14.20
CA LEU A 94 5.50 -4.19 12.87
C LEU A 94 6.72 -4.97 12.42
N ILE A 95 6.57 -5.70 11.33
CA ILE A 95 7.66 -6.40 10.63
C ILE A 95 7.86 -5.70 9.28
N ALA A 96 9.05 -5.15 9.03
CA ALA A 96 9.33 -4.44 7.79
C ALA A 96 10.68 -4.80 7.20
N SER A 97 10.81 -4.64 5.88
CA SER A 97 12.09 -4.72 5.19
C SER A 97 12.99 -3.53 5.57
N ALA A 98 14.30 -3.67 5.33
CA ALA A 98 15.27 -2.63 5.69
C ALA A 98 15.05 -1.29 4.96
N THR A 99 14.43 -1.31 3.77
CA THR A 99 14.16 -0.10 2.96
C THR A 99 12.82 0.56 3.29
N PHE A 100 11.84 -0.17 3.85
CA PHE A 100 10.52 0.37 4.16
C PHE A 100 10.53 1.66 4.99
N PRO A 101 11.39 1.84 6.03
CA PRO A 101 11.44 3.07 6.82
C PRO A 101 11.65 4.34 6.00
N SER A 102 12.41 4.29 4.89
CA SER A 102 12.65 5.46 4.03
C SER A 102 11.41 5.92 3.25
N HIS A 103 10.35 5.11 3.22
CA HIS A 103 9.07 5.39 2.58
C HIS A 103 7.99 5.81 3.58
N THR A 104 8.36 6.21 4.80
CA THR A 104 7.38 6.59 5.83
C THR A 104 7.70 7.93 6.49
N THR A 105 6.67 8.57 7.03
CA THR A 105 6.79 9.75 7.86
C THR A 105 5.94 9.57 9.14
N PRO A 106 6.54 9.72 10.34
CA PRO A 106 7.98 9.70 10.59
C PRO A 106 8.63 8.42 10.08
N MET A 107 9.98 8.39 10.00
CA MET A 107 10.72 7.18 9.59
C MET A 107 10.33 6.01 10.50
N ALA A 108 9.89 4.91 9.92
CA ALA A 108 9.42 3.76 10.67
C ALA A 108 10.51 3.12 11.52
N VAL A 109 10.10 2.70 12.73
CA VAL A 109 10.92 1.90 13.63
C VAL A 109 10.20 0.56 13.79
N PRO A 110 10.47 -0.43 12.93
CA PRO A 110 9.84 -1.73 13.03
C PRO A 110 10.29 -2.49 14.30
N ASP A 111 9.43 -3.35 14.83
CA ASP A 111 9.78 -4.23 15.94
C ASP A 111 10.74 -5.33 15.48
N PHE A 112 10.57 -5.78 14.21
CA PHE A 112 11.47 -6.75 13.59
C PHE A 112 11.75 -6.39 12.12
N THR A 113 12.99 -6.64 11.68
CA THR A 113 13.36 -6.54 10.27
C THR A 113 13.14 -7.88 9.58
N MET A 114 12.56 -7.85 8.37
CA MET A 114 12.41 -9.05 7.54
C MET A 114 13.78 -9.65 7.23
N ALA A 115 13.94 -10.95 7.50
CA ALA A 115 15.13 -11.71 7.07
C ALA A 115 15.11 -11.91 5.55
N ASN A 116 13.92 -12.15 5.00
CA ASN A 116 13.68 -12.30 3.57
C ASN A 116 12.41 -11.52 3.21
N PRO A 117 12.43 -10.58 2.27
CA PRO A 117 11.22 -9.99 1.69
C PRO A 117 10.41 -11.04 0.92
N ILE A 118 9.11 -10.78 0.74
CA ILE A 118 8.25 -11.61 -0.11
C ILE A 118 8.73 -11.48 -1.55
N PRO A 119 9.03 -12.58 -2.27
CA PRO A 119 9.46 -12.52 -3.66
C PRO A 119 8.36 -11.93 -4.57
N ALA A 120 8.75 -11.15 -5.57
CA ALA A 120 7.84 -10.57 -6.55
C ALA A 120 6.99 -11.64 -7.28
N SER A 121 7.53 -12.84 -7.47
CA SER A 121 6.82 -13.97 -8.07
C SER A 121 5.63 -14.47 -7.24
N TYR A 122 5.56 -14.14 -5.94
CA TYR A 122 4.46 -14.53 -5.06
C TYR A 122 3.39 -13.43 -4.95
N PHE A 123 3.61 -12.24 -5.52
CA PHE A 123 2.67 -11.11 -5.40
C PHE A 123 1.33 -11.39 -6.08
N ALA A 124 1.32 -12.03 -7.24
CA ALA A 124 0.09 -12.31 -7.98
C ALA A 124 -0.81 -13.30 -7.25
N ALA A 125 -0.23 -14.33 -6.65
CA ALA A 125 -0.92 -15.33 -5.84
C ALA A 125 0.05 -15.99 -4.85
N GLY A 126 -0.41 -16.23 -3.63
CA GLY A 126 0.38 -16.84 -2.56
C GLY A 126 -0.35 -16.85 -1.24
N SER A 127 0.34 -17.23 -0.17
CA SER A 127 -0.19 -17.10 1.18
C SER A 127 0.90 -16.75 2.20
N LEU A 128 0.52 -15.96 3.21
CA LEU A 128 1.34 -15.62 4.36
C LEU A 128 0.72 -16.25 5.61
N CYS A 129 1.55 -16.92 6.41
CA CYS A 129 1.10 -17.60 7.61
C CYS A 129 1.83 -17.07 8.84
N TRP A 130 1.07 -16.77 9.89
CA TRP A 130 1.58 -16.73 11.25
C TRP A 130 1.48 -18.13 11.83
N GLU A 131 2.60 -18.72 12.17
CA GLU A 131 2.66 -20.11 12.64
C GLU A 131 3.60 -20.28 13.83
N SER A 132 3.44 -21.38 14.59
CA SER A 132 4.42 -21.75 15.62
C SER A 132 5.75 -22.17 15.00
N ASN A 133 6.81 -22.18 15.80
CA ASN A 133 8.10 -22.73 15.36
C ASN A 133 8.01 -24.20 14.91
N ALA A 134 6.99 -24.94 15.39
CA ALA A 134 6.69 -26.31 14.97
C ALA A 134 5.83 -26.42 13.70
N GLY A 135 5.39 -25.29 13.10
CA GLY A 135 4.61 -25.25 11.85
C GLY A 135 3.09 -25.32 12.04
N THR A 136 2.58 -25.13 13.26
CA THR A 136 1.12 -24.99 13.47
C THR A 136 0.68 -23.61 13.01
N ILE A 137 -0.18 -23.54 12.01
CA ILE A 137 -0.67 -22.29 11.42
C ILE A 137 -1.82 -21.73 12.26
N PHE A 138 -1.63 -20.54 12.81
CA PHE A 138 -2.61 -19.81 13.62
C PHE A 138 -3.42 -18.81 12.81
N TRP A 139 -2.82 -18.14 11.84
CA TRP A 139 -3.49 -17.25 10.90
C TRP A 139 -2.92 -17.46 9.50
N ARG A 140 -3.80 -17.51 8.51
CA ARG A 140 -3.42 -17.58 7.10
C ARG A 140 -4.10 -16.45 6.33
N LEU A 141 -3.32 -15.67 5.63
CA LEU A 141 -3.77 -14.75 4.59
C LEU A 141 -3.34 -15.32 3.25
N SER A 142 -4.30 -15.72 2.40
CA SER A 142 -4.07 -16.15 1.03
C SER A 142 -4.68 -15.15 0.05
N TRP A 143 -4.05 -14.97 -1.11
CA TRP A 143 -4.43 -14.01 -2.14
C TRP A 143 -4.24 -14.57 -3.54
N GLY A 144 -4.81 -13.87 -4.57
CA GLY A 144 -4.77 -14.26 -5.97
C GLY A 144 -6.04 -14.97 -6.44
N GLY A 145 -7.07 -15.07 -5.61
CA GLY A 145 -8.35 -15.70 -5.98
C GLY A 145 -8.15 -17.11 -6.51
N ALA A 146 -8.70 -17.41 -7.68
CA ALA A 146 -8.58 -18.72 -8.33
C ALA A 146 -7.16 -19.09 -8.77
N ALA A 147 -6.22 -18.15 -8.82
CA ALA A 147 -4.82 -18.42 -9.12
C ALA A 147 -4.06 -19.02 -7.93
N TYR A 148 -4.56 -18.87 -6.72
CA TYR A 148 -4.04 -19.56 -5.55
C TYR A 148 -4.67 -20.95 -5.45
N THR A 149 -3.84 -21.99 -5.53
CA THR A 149 -4.27 -23.40 -5.48
C THR A 149 -3.75 -24.13 -4.23
N GLY A 150 -3.07 -23.40 -3.35
CA GLY A 150 -2.58 -23.94 -2.09
C GLY A 150 -3.66 -24.18 -1.05
N SER A 151 -3.27 -24.72 0.10
CA SER A 151 -4.17 -24.95 1.22
C SER A 151 -4.61 -23.64 1.88
N ASN A 152 -5.87 -23.53 2.24
CA ASN A 152 -6.41 -22.45 3.09
C ASN A 152 -6.57 -22.87 4.55
N LEU A 153 -6.14 -24.07 4.92
CA LEU A 153 -6.32 -24.61 6.27
C LEU A 153 -5.31 -24.05 7.27
N GLY A 154 -5.74 -23.93 8.50
CA GLY A 154 -4.99 -23.62 9.70
C GLY A 154 -5.66 -24.24 10.91
N ASN A 155 -5.31 -23.81 12.12
CA ASN A 155 -6.00 -24.25 13.31
C ASN A 155 -7.22 -23.36 13.65
N THR A 156 -8.03 -23.78 14.61
CA THR A 156 -9.26 -23.08 15.01
C THR A 156 -9.04 -21.97 16.04
N ALA A 157 -7.81 -21.56 16.33
CA ALA A 157 -7.54 -20.51 17.31
C ALA A 157 -8.05 -19.12 16.85
N ASN A 158 -7.95 -18.86 15.55
CA ASN A 158 -8.32 -17.56 14.96
C ASN A 158 -9.38 -17.66 13.85
N ASP A 159 -9.85 -18.87 13.57
CA ASP A 159 -10.91 -19.16 12.61
C ASP A 159 -11.79 -20.28 13.17
N LEU A 160 -13.13 -20.17 13.04
CA LEU A 160 -14.05 -21.09 13.74
C LEU A 160 -14.02 -22.52 13.19
N ASP A 161 -13.76 -22.71 11.90
CA ASP A 161 -13.68 -24.02 11.25
C ASP A 161 -12.27 -24.39 10.79
N GLY A 162 -11.30 -23.48 10.99
CA GLY A 162 -9.90 -23.66 10.59
C GLY A 162 -9.69 -23.51 9.08
N ASN A 163 -10.64 -22.90 8.34
CA ASN A 163 -10.57 -22.70 6.90
C ASN A 163 -10.62 -21.22 6.53
N PHE A 164 -9.47 -20.59 6.36
CA PHE A 164 -9.29 -19.17 6.02
C PHE A 164 -9.67 -18.82 4.55
N GLY A 165 -10.08 -19.78 3.73
CA GLY A 165 -10.51 -19.58 2.35
C GLY A 165 -12.00 -19.23 2.20
N PRO A 166 -12.40 -18.70 1.03
CA PRO A 166 -11.57 -18.52 -0.17
C PRO A 166 -10.52 -17.41 -0.04
N PRO A 167 -9.47 -17.46 -0.89
CA PRO A 167 -8.42 -16.43 -0.94
C PRO A 167 -8.96 -15.05 -1.30
N PHE A 168 -8.30 -13.98 -0.84
CA PHE A 168 -8.53 -12.64 -1.37
C PHE A 168 -8.39 -12.63 -2.91
N GLY A 169 -9.31 -11.96 -3.61
CA GLY A 169 -9.44 -12.07 -5.07
C GLY A 169 -8.33 -11.42 -5.89
N GLY A 170 -7.58 -10.47 -5.32
CA GLY A 170 -6.51 -9.73 -5.98
C GLY A 170 -5.10 -10.18 -5.58
N ALA A 171 -4.09 -9.56 -6.19
CA ALA A 171 -2.69 -9.64 -5.78
C ALA A 171 -2.44 -8.87 -4.47
N ILE A 172 -1.32 -9.12 -3.79
CA ILE A 172 -0.87 -8.20 -2.74
C ILE A 172 -0.48 -6.87 -3.36
N PRO A 173 -0.81 -5.73 -2.69
CA PRO A 173 -0.57 -4.41 -3.27
C PRO A 173 0.92 -4.14 -3.45
N SER A 174 1.27 -3.66 -4.64
CA SER A 174 2.64 -3.39 -5.06
C SER A 174 2.79 -2.07 -5.82
N SER A 175 1.74 -1.26 -5.89
CA SER A 175 1.75 0.05 -6.56
C SER A 175 1.30 1.14 -5.62
N CYS A 176 1.89 2.31 -5.74
CA CYS A 176 1.59 3.49 -4.93
C CYS A 176 1.73 3.21 -3.42
N ALA A 177 0.88 3.85 -2.59
CA ALA A 177 0.69 3.51 -1.20
C ALA A 177 -0.67 2.82 -1.07
N SER A 178 -0.69 1.51 -1.19
CA SER A 178 -1.88 0.68 -0.98
C SER A 178 -1.53 -0.54 -0.16
N ALA A 179 -2.43 -0.95 0.71
CA ALA A 179 -2.27 -2.12 1.57
C ALA A 179 -3.48 -3.03 1.51
N LEU A 180 -3.27 -4.31 1.71
CA LEU A 180 -4.34 -5.25 1.98
C LEU A 180 -4.56 -5.28 3.49
N GLN A 181 -5.78 -4.99 3.94
CA GLN A 181 -6.10 -4.82 5.36
C GLN A 181 -7.29 -5.67 5.78
N PHE A 182 -7.15 -6.34 6.92
CA PHE A 182 -8.23 -7.02 7.63
C PHE A 182 -9.23 -5.99 8.16
N GLN A 183 -10.52 -6.22 7.91
CA GLN A 183 -11.58 -5.26 8.22
C GLN A 183 -12.24 -5.51 9.58
N GLY A 184 -11.96 -6.64 10.22
CA GLY A 184 -12.49 -6.97 11.54
C GLY A 184 -11.82 -6.17 12.67
N SER A 185 -12.47 -6.13 13.84
CA SER A 185 -11.91 -5.57 15.08
C SER A 185 -10.75 -6.43 15.60
N ALA A 186 -10.05 -5.94 16.62
CA ALA A 186 -8.95 -6.69 17.24
C ALA A 186 -9.37 -8.05 17.78
N THR A 187 -10.63 -8.23 18.20
CA THR A 187 -11.12 -9.49 18.79
C THR A 187 -11.80 -10.42 17.80
N ASP A 188 -11.99 -9.99 16.54
CA ASP A 188 -12.72 -10.77 15.55
C ASP A 188 -11.89 -11.97 15.06
N PHE A 189 -12.60 -13.06 14.78
CA PHE A 189 -12.07 -14.23 14.10
C PHE A 189 -12.01 -13.96 12.59
N SER A 190 -11.16 -14.68 11.88
CA SER A 190 -11.29 -14.82 10.44
C SER A 190 -12.56 -15.59 10.09
N THR A 191 -13.21 -15.22 8.97
CA THR A 191 -14.28 -15.99 8.34
C THR A 191 -13.78 -16.56 7.03
N ASN A 192 -13.21 -15.71 6.17
CA ASN A 192 -12.47 -16.08 4.96
C ASN A 192 -11.76 -14.86 4.39
N ASN A 193 -10.63 -15.06 3.75
CA ASN A 193 -9.80 -13.95 3.27
C ASN A 193 -10.47 -13.06 2.22
N ALA A 194 -11.38 -13.62 1.40
CA ALA A 194 -12.08 -12.84 0.36
C ALA A 194 -13.08 -11.84 0.95
N ALA A 195 -13.67 -12.15 2.10
CA ALA A 195 -14.61 -11.26 2.80
C ALA A 195 -13.90 -10.35 3.81
N ASP A 196 -12.88 -10.87 4.48
CA ASP A 196 -12.24 -10.22 5.61
C ASP A 196 -11.27 -9.11 5.21
N TYR A 197 -10.67 -9.19 4.00
CA TYR A 197 -9.63 -8.27 3.57
C TYR A 197 -10.10 -7.34 2.45
N LEU A 198 -9.73 -6.06 2.57
CA LEU A 198 -9.92 -5.06 1.52
C LEU A 198 -8.59 -4.43 1.12
N LEU A 199 -8.49 -4.08 -0.16
CA LEU A 199 -7.45 -3.20 -0.66
C LEU A 199 -7.78 -1.77 -0.25
N ILE A 200 -6.92 -1.16 0.58
CA ILE A 200 -7.04 0.23 1.01
C ILE A 200 -5.99 1.09 0.34
N GLY A 201 -6.35 2.36 0.05
CA GLY A 201 -5.47 3.37 -0.52
C GLY A 201 -4.94 4.34 0.54
N SER A 202 -4.11 5.30 0.10
CA SER A 202 -3.55 6.34 0.96
C SER A 202 -4.64 7.15 1.69
N PRO A 203 -4.45 7.51 2.97
CA PRO A 203 -3.24 7.29 3.78
C PRO A 203 -3.14 5.87 4.36
N ILE A 204 -1.99 5.23 4.20
CA ILE A 204 -1.68 3.94 4.82
C ILE A 204 -0.83 4.21 6.06
N VAL A 205 -1.25 3.67 7.20
CA VAL A 205 -0.58 3.87 8.50
C VAL A 205 -0.25 2.52 9.11
N PHE A 206 0.99 2.36 9.52
CA PHE A 206 1.46 1.20 10.30
C PHE A 206 1.77 1.61 11.73
N PHE A 207 1.64 0.67 12.66
CA PHE A 207 1.92 0.85 14.08
C PHE A 207 2.93 -0.20 14.55
N ASN A 208 3.93 0.22 15.34
CA ASN A 208 4.80 -0.72 16.03
C ASN A 208 4.27 -1.06 17.43
N ASN A 209 4.94 -1.95 18.13
CA ASN A 209 4.53 -2.39 19.47
C ASN A 209 4.64 -1.29 20.53
N ALA A 210 5.45 -0.26 20.31
CA ALA A 210 5.49 0.91 21.19
C ALA A 210 4.31 1.87 21.00
N GLY A 211 3.38 1.58 20.05
CA GLY A 211 2.24 2.42 19.71
C GLY A 211 2.59 3.62 18.83
N ALA A 212 3.82 3.71 18.33
CA ALA A 212 4.19 4.73 17.35
C ALA A 212 3.58 4.41 15.98
N ASN A 213 3.13 5.46 15.27
CA ASN A 213 2.53 5.32 13.94
C ASN A 213 3.41 5.91 12.84
N PHE A 214 3.32 5.32 11.65
CA PHE A 214 4.15 5.63 10.49
C PHE A 214 3.28 5.66 9.24
N THR A 215 3.14 6.84 8.63
CA THR A 215 2.37 7.01 7.39
C THR A 215 3.25 6.69 6.19
N VAL A 216 2.80 5.82 5.30
CA VAL A 216 3.51 5.48 4.06
C VAL A 216 3.41 6.64 3.08
N ILE A 217 4.56 7.09 2.58
CA ILE A 217 4.69 8.17 1.59
C ILE A 217 5.36 7.60 0.34
N PRO A 218 4.61 7.43 -0.77
CA PRO A 218 5.22 7.06 -2.04
C PRO A 218 6.09 8.22 -2.57
N PRO A 219 7.20 7.94 -3.26
CA PRO A 219 8.00 8.97 -3.90
C PRO A 219 7.16 9.72 -4.95
N PRO A 220 7.45 11.01 -5.20
CA PRO A 220 6.78 11.78 -6.24
C PRO A 220 6.94 11.10 -7.61
N PRO A 221 5.90 11.09 -8.46
CA PRO A 221 5.98 10.53 -9.81
C PRO A 221 6.94 11.33 -10.69
N THR A 222 7.57 10.67 -11.66
CA THR A 222 8.39 11.32 -12.68
C THR A 222 7.50 11.77 -13.85
N VAL A 223 7.65 13.01 -14.32
CA VAL A 223 6.92 13.55 -15.47
C VAL A 223 7.83 13.86 -16.64
N THR A 224 7.36 13.59 -17.85
CA THR A 224 8.04 13.88 -19.12
C THR A 224 7.07 14.53 -20.08
N ILE A 225 7.57 15.25 -21.10
CA ILE A 225 6.74 15.88 -22.15
C ILE A 225 7.27 15.51 -23.52
N THR A 226 6.36 15.21 -24.44
CA THR A 226 6.66 14.94 -25.87
C THR A 226 5.67 15.68 -26.76
N ALA A 227 5.98 15.83 -28.04
CA ALA A 227 5.05 16.30 -29.07
C ALA A 227 4.71 15.14 -30.01
N PRO A 228 3.66 14.33 -29.72
CA PRO A 228 3.25 13.23 -30.60
C PRO A 228 2.70 13.71 -31.93
N ASP A 229 2.33 14.98 -32.03
CA ASP A 229 1.93 15.70 -33.24
C ASP A 229 2.68 17.05 -33.26
N PRO A 230 3.89 17.08 -33.85
CA PRO A 230 4.79 18.22 -33.70
C PRO A 230 4.54 19.32 -34.76
N SER A 231 3.50 19.21 -35.59
CA SER A 231 3.16 20.13 -36.66
C SER A 231 1.72 20.57 -36.52
N ALA A 232 1.44 21.83 -36.86
CA ALA A 232 0.12 22.43 -36.96
C ALA A 232 0.11 23.47 -38.09
N SER A 233 -1.04 23.70 -38.72
CA SER A 233 -1.17 24.71 -39.77
C SER A 233 -2.38 25.60 -39.49
N GLU A 234 -2.31 26.86 -39.87
CA GLU A 234 -3.42 27.79 -39.73
C GLU A 234 -4.62 27.35 -40.55
N VAL A 235 -4.35 26.83 -41.77
CA VAL A 235 -5.37 26.25 -42.65
C VAL A 235 -4.99 24.82 -43.05
N PRO A 236 -5.93 23.87 -42.93
CA PRO A 236 -7.27 24.03 -42.35
C PRO A 236 -7.22 24.13 -40.80
N ALA A 237 -8.15 24.88 -40.21
CA ALA A 237 -8.26 25.08 -38.76
C ALA A 237 -8.43 23.76 -37.94
N THR A 238 -8.53 22.61 -38.61
CA THR A 238 -8.57 21.29 -38.03
C THR A 238 -7.18 20.68 -37.83
N ASP A 239 -6.14 21.26 -38.49
CA ASP A 239 -4.76 20.82 -38.35
C ASP A 239 -4.15 21.41 -37.07
N THR A 240 -4.04 20.56 -36.04
CA THR A 240 -3.67 20.97 -34.69
C THR A 240 -2.49 20.17 -34.20
N GLY A 241 -1.53 20.84 -33.56
CA GLY A 241 -0.43 20.18 -32.89
C GLY A 241 -0.83 19.60 -31.51
N LYS A 242 -0.04 18.64 -30.99
CA LYS A 242 -0.31 18.03 -29.71
C LYS A 242 0.96 17.85 -28.87
N PHE A 243 0.88 18.30 -27.64
CA PHE A 243 1.82 17.93 -26.60
C PHE A 243 1.21 16.84 -25.73
N ARG A 244 2.04 15.95 -25.19
CA ARG A 244 1.63 14.95 -24.22
C ARG A 244 2.56 14.99 -23.03
N ILE A 245 1.97 15.24 -21.84
CA ILE A 245 2.66 15.09 -20.56
C ILE A 245 2.33 13.69 -20.03
N THR A 246 3.37 12.91 -19.71
CA THR A 246 3.25 11.54 -19.19
C THR A 246 3.84 11.48 -17.80
N ARG A 247 3.17 10.78 -16.86
CA ARG A 247 3.72 10.46 -15.55
C ARG A 247 4.08 8.97 -15.45
N MET A 248 5.21 8.68 -14.78
CA MET A 248 5.60 7.37 -14.32
C MET A 248 5.58 7.35 -12.80
N GLY A 249 5.00 6.31 -12.21
CA GLY A 249 4.79 6.18 -10.76
C GLY A 249 3.29 6.20 -10.41
N CYS A 250 2.97 6.66 -9.21
CA CYS A 250 1.60 6.60 -8.69
C CYS A 250 0.58 7.37 -9.53
N THR A 251 -0.59 6.74 -9.72
CA THR A 251 -1.70 7.31 -10.51
C THR A 251 -3.00 7.46 -9.73
N ASP A 252 -3.01 7.19 -8.45
CA ASP A 252 -4.19 7.15 -7.58
C ASP A 252 -4.79 8.53 -7.23
N SER A 253 -4.09 9.60 -7.55
CA SER A 253 -4.55 10.98 -7.37
C SER A 253 -4.37 11.84 -8.63
N ASP A 254 -5.09 12.95 -8.71
CA ASP A 254 -4.86 13.98 -9.72
C ASP A 254 -3.46 14.57 -9.55
N LEU A 255 -2.76 14.81 -10.66
CA LEU A 255 -1.45 15.47 -10.68
C LEU A 255 -1.49 16.73 -11.56
N SER A 256 -1.33 17.91 -10.94
CA SER A 256 -1.15 19.16 -11.68
C SER A 256 0.32 19.33 -12.04
N VAL A 257 0.60 19.40 -13.34
CA VAL A 257 1.93 19.63 -13.91
C VAL A 257 1.98 21.03 -14.49
N PHE A 258 3.06 21.74 -14.20
CA PHE A 258 3.29 23.12 -14.66
C PHE A 258 4.34 23.15 -15.76
N ASP A 259 4.17 24.06 -16.70
CA ASP A 259 5.08 24.31 -17.82
C ASP A 259 5.25 25.80 -18.08
N THR A 260 6.38 26.17 -18.66
CA THR A 260 6.61 27.47 -19.26
C THR A 260 6.40 27.37 -20.77
N ILE A 261 5.82 28.42 -21.34
CA ILE A 261 5.50 28.53 -22.76
C ILE A 261 6.48 29.47 -23.38
N GLY A 262 7.18 29.06 -24.44
CA GLY A 262 8.14 29.82 -25.23
C GLY A 262 8.05 29.45 -26.71
N GLY A 263 9.07 29.82 -27.44
CA GLY A 263 9.14 29.68 -28.92
C GLY A 263 9.09 31.03 -29.62
N THR A 264 8.93 31.01 -30.94
CA THR A 264 8.79 32.24 -31.76
C THR A 264 7.34 32.69 -31.84
N ALA A 265 6.38 31.74 -31.83
CA ALA A 265 4.96 32.01 -31.82
C ALA A 265 4.47 32.59 -30.47
N THR A 266 3.56 33.60 -30.56
CA THR A 266 3.05 34.33 -29.39
C THR A 266 1.78 33.67 -28.82
N ASN A 267 1.83 33.23 -27.57
CA ASN A 267 0.71 32.58 -26.91
C ASN A 267 -0.54 33.47 -26.82
N GLY A 268 -1.62 33.06 -27.47
CA GLY A 268 -2.89 33.75 -27.51
C GLY A 268 -3.00 34.76 -28.66
N VAL A 269 -2.01 34.83 -29.58
CA VAL A 269 -2.04 35.59 -30.84
C VAL A 269 -2.02 34.58 -32.00
N ASP A 270 -0.95 33.81 -32.16
CA ASP A 270 -0.75 32.88 -33.27
C ASP A 270 -1.39 31.51 -33.02
N TYR A 271 -1.75 31.22 -31.77
CA TYR A 271 -2.53 30.04 -31.37
C TYR A 271 -3.40 30.32 -30.15
N GLN A 272 -4.46 29.50 -29.97
CA GLN A 272 -5.34 29.62 -28.82
C GLN A 272 -4.55 29.48 -27.52
N ARG A 273 -4.79 30.40 -26.59
CA ARG A 273 -4.03 30.56 -25.36
C ARG A 273 -3.91 29.28 -24.55
N LEU A 274 -2.69 28.82 -24.37
CA LEU A 274 -2.32 27.78 -23.41
C LEU A 274 -2.13 28.39 -22.00
N ARG A 275 -2.41 27.58 -20.95
CA ARG A 275 -2.48 28.09 -19.58
C ARG A 275 -1.17 27.93 -18.77
N GLY A 276 -0.18 27.18 -19.28
CA GLY A 276 1.07 26.87 -18.57
C GLY A 276 0.89 25.83 -17.46
N ASN A 277 -0.21 25.06 -17.51
CA ASN A 277 -0.42 23.92 -16.65
C ASN A 277 -1.40 22.93 -17.26
N ALA A 278 -1.28 21.66 -16.86
CA ALA A 278 -2.22 20.60 -17.21
C ALA A 278 -2.40 19.63 -16.02
N THR A 279 -3.60 19.03 -15.88
CA THR A 279 -3.87 18.05 -14.84
C THR A 279 -4.01 16.66 -15.43
N ILE A 280 -3.12 15.74 -15.01
CA ILE A 280 -3.25 14.32 -15.26
C ILE A 280 -4.21 13.77 -14.19
N ARG A 281 -5.40 13.30 -14.62
CA ARG A 281 -6.44 12.82 -13.71
C ARG A 281 -6.03 11.49 -13.03
N SER A 282 -6.60 11.23 -11.87
CA SER A 282 -6.47 9.96 -11.17
C SER A 282 -6.74 8.78 -12.11
N GLY A 283 -5.94 7.71 -12.01
CA GLY A 283 -5.99 6.54 -12.87
C GLY A 283 -5.44 6.74 -14.29
N ARG A 284 -5.01 7.96 -14.66
CA ARG A 284 -4.49 8.23 -16.01
C ARG A 284 -2.98 8.40 -15.98
N PRO A 285 -2.24 7.80 -16.96
CA PRO A 285 -0.80 7.96 -17.04
C PRO A 285 -0.37 9.25 -17.78
N SER A 286 -1.29 9.94 -18.48
CA SER A 286 -0.94 11.10 -19.26
C SER A 286 -2.12 12.06 -19.50
N VAL A 287 -1.79 13.29 -19.94
CA VAL A 287 -2.71 14.30 -20.46
C VAL A 287 -2.18 14.82 -21.79
N THR A 288 -3.09 15.14 -22.71
CA THR A 288 -2.77 15.78 -24.00
C THR A 288 -3.20 17.23 -23.96
N ILE A 289 -2.30 18.13 -24.39
CA ILE A 289 -2.55 19.55 -24.62
C ILE A 289 -2.61 19.75 -26.14
N THR A 290 -3.71 20.27 -26.65
CA THR A 290 -3.89 20.54 -28.08
C THR A 290 -3.53 21.99 -28.34
N LEU A 291 -2.59 22.23 -29.26
CA LEU A 291 -2.27 23.51 -29.80
C LEU A 291 -3.15 23.74 -31.02
N ARG A 292 -3.90 24.84 -31.05
CA ARG A 292 -4.79 25.26 -32.15
C ARG A 292 -4.30 26.58 -32.71
N PRO A 293 -3.73 26.61 -33.94
CA PRO A 293 -3.36 27.83 -34.58
C PRO A 293 -4.57 28.76 -34.76
N ILE A 294 -4.30 30.05 -34.86
CA ILE A 294 -5.28 31.10 -35.18
C ILE A 294 -4.94 31.59 -36.60
N ASP A 295 -5.86 31.41 -37.51
CA ASP A 295 -5.76 31.85 -38.87
C ASP A 295 -5.92 33.41 -38.95
N ASP A 296 -4.98 34.12 -39.56
CA ASP A 296 -5.06 35.56 -39.80
C ASP A 296 -4.64 35.89 -41.24
N THR A 297 -4.26 37.10 -41.55
CA THR A 297 -3.89 37.54 -42.92
C THR A 297 -2.47 38.10 -42.97
N ILE A 298 -1.67 37.83 -41.98
CA ILE A 298 -0.29 38.30 -41.84
C ILE A 298 0.64 37.20 -42.37
N SER A 299 1.42 37.52 -43.40
CA SER A 299 2.42 36.59 -43.91
C SER A 299 3.56 36.44 -42.91
N GLU A 300 3.70 35.26 -42.34
CA GLU A 300 4.67 34.94 -41.30
C GLU A 300 5.53 33.73 -41.70
N PRO A 301 6.78 33.65 -41.25
CA PRO A 301 7.55 32.41 -41.37
C PRO A 301 6.99 31.32 -40.44
N ASP A 302 7.32 30.08 -40.71
CA ASP A 302 7.05 28.98 -39.75
C ASP A 302 7.52 29.35 -38.36
N GLU A 303 6.63 29.18 -37.39
CA GLU A 303 6.85 29.54 -36.02
C GLU A 303 6.84 28.33 -35.08
N THR A 304 7.33 28.51 -33.88
CA THR A 304 7.40 27.41 -32.89
C THR A 304 6.70 27.76 -31.58
N ALA A 305 5.94 26.82 -31.05
CA ALA A 305 5.50 26.82 -29.65
C ALA A 305 6.29 25.75 -28.88
N ILE A 306 6.91 26.16 -27.79
CA ILE A 306 7.76 25.31 -26.99
C ILE A 306 7.19 25.22 -25.57
N LEU A 307 6.89 24.01 -25.09
CA LEU A 307 6.54 23.79 -23.70
C LEU A 307 7.71 23.15 -22.95
N THR A 308 8.08 23.74 -21.80
CA THR A 308 9.15 23.25 -20.92
C THR A 308 8.58 23.01 -19.53
N LEU A 309 8.72 21.78 -19.00
CA LEU A 309 8.25 21.42 -17.67
C LEU A 309 8.93 22.28 -16.59
N SER A 310 8.14 22.77 -15.63
CA SER A 310 8.60 23.58 -14.51
C SER A 310 8.75 22.74 -13.24
N PRO A 311 9.76 22.99 -12.39
CA PRO A 311 9.94 22.26 -11.13
C PRO A 311 8.75 22.42 -10.17
N ASN A 312 8.40 21.34 -9.47
CA ASN A 312 7.39 21.34 -8.43
C ASN A 312 7.67 20.22 -7.42
N ALA A 313 7.24 20.39 -6.17
CA ALA A 313 7.46 19.40 -5.10
C ALA A 313 6.68 18.08 -5.30
N ASN A 314 5.60 18.11 -6.11
CA ASN A 314 4.71 16.97 -6.30
C ASN A 314 5.16 16.00 -7.41
N TYR A 315 6.24 16.30 -8.13
CA TYR A 315 6.80 15.44 -9.17
C TYR A 315 8.28 15.71 -9.42
N ILE A 316 8.93 14.74 -10.05
CA ILE A 316 10.30 14.82 -10.53
C ILE A 316 10.25 15.04 -12.04
N ILE A 317 11.01 15.98 -12.58
CA ILE A 317 11.12 16.18 -14.03
C ILE A 317 12.08 15.12 -14.60
N GLY A 318 11.55 14.32 -15.53
CA GLY A 318 12.32 13.35 -16.31
C GLY A 318 12.76 13.90 -17.65
N SER A 319 13.30 13.06 -18.51
CA SER A 319 13.72 13.37 -19.87
C SER A 319 12.85 12.61 -20.89
N PRO A 320 12.31 13.29 -21.93
CA PRO A 320 12.47 14.72 -22.26
C PRO A 320 11.63 15.63 -21.35
N SER A 321 12.15 16.85 -21.09
CA SER A 321 11.50 17.88 -20.28
C SER A 321 10.98 19.06 -21.11
N THR A 322 11.23 19.05 -22.41
CA THR A 322 10.82 20.08 -23.37
C THR A 322 10.27 19.42 -24.62
N ALA A 323 9.26 20.04 -25.23
CA ALA A 323 8.68 19.62 -26.51
C ALA A 323 8.34 20.82 -27.34
N THR A 324 8.39 20.68 -28.70
CA THR A 324 8.17 21.72 -29.67
C THR A 324 7.09 21.30 -30.66
N VAL A 325 6.19 22.21 -31.00
CA VAL A 325 5.27 22.12 -32.13
C VAL A 325 5.58 23.30 -33.07
N THR A 326 5.69 23.02 -34.37
CA THR A 326 5.84 24.05 -35.43
C THR A 326 4.48 24.39 -35.96
N ILE A 327 4.23 25.69 -36.16
CA ILE A 327 3.02 26.26 -36.77
C ILE A 327 3.40 26.72 -38.17
N HIS A 328 2.68 26.29 -39.18
CA HIS A 328 2.87 26.68 -40.57
C HIS A 328 1.82 27.75 -40.96
N SER A 329 2.29 28.90 -41.38
CA SER A 329 1.44 29.94 -41.95
C SER A 329 1.00 29.57 -43.38
N ASN A 330 -0.09 30.16 -43.87
CA ASN A 330 -0.67 29.89 -45.18
C ASN A 330 -0.64 31.10 -46.12
N GLU A 331 -0.13 32.29 -45.71
CA GLU A 331 0.04 33.51 -46.48
C GLU A 331 1.41 33.66 -47.16
#